data_33db05b07244fb28318cea4c199fd75d
#
_entry.id   33db05b07244fb28318cea4c199fd75d
#
_cell.length_a   1.000
_cell.length_b   1.000
_cell.length_c   1.000
_cell.angle_alpha   90.00
_cell.angle_beta   90.00
_cell.angle_gamma   90.00
#
_symmetry.space_group_name_H-M   'P 1'
#
loop_
_entity.id
_entity.type
_entity.pdbx_description
1 polymer ?
#
loop_
_entity_poly.entity_id
_entity_poly.type
_entity_poly.pdbx_seq_one_letter_code
_entity_poly.pdbx_strand_id
1 'polypeptide(L)'
;MRVALVHDWLTGTRGGEAVLAEIASFFPGAPIFTLFRKDGAVGAGLASHPIHTSALQRVTLGGRLYRPLLPLMPQAVAGFRLDGFDLIVSSSHCVAKGVIPPPGAVHVCYCHTPMRYAWDQRDDYLRQVTPLLRPLLRAELEHMRTWDVVSSARVDHFVANSRLVARRIERYWRREAEVIPPPVDVDFFTPGGERGGHVLMVAALVPYKRVEVGIAVAREVGLPLHVIGEGPMRRALRRGAPATVHFLGRVTREKLRDEFRSAALLLVPNVEDFGMVTVEALACGTPVVGLEGSGTADVVVSGEHGRLAPEGSVAALVAACREVLGREFPQGALRTRAEGFSRQRFRRRFGYLLERVLPARTSP
;
A
#
# COMPACT_ATOMS: atom_id res chain seq x y z
N MET A 1 13.48 0.26 27.36
CA MET A 1 12.19 0.18 26.63
C MET A 1 12.24 -1.05 25.72
N ARG A 2 11.31 -1.98 25.93
CA ARG A 2 11.15 -3.20 25.09
C ARG A 2 10.08 -2.93 24.04
N VAL A 3 10.40 -3.20 22.78
CA VAL A 3 9.53 -2.90 21.63
C VAL A 3 9.09 -4.18 20.93
N ALA A 4 7.81 -4.30 20.61
CA ALA A 4 7.27 -5.33 19.73
C ALA A 4 6.72 -4.71 18.44
N LEU A 5 7.08 -5.29 17.32
CA LEU A 5 6.54 -4.95 16.01
C LEU A 5 5.44 -5.94 15.64
N VAL A 6 4.35 -5.47 15.07
CA VAL A 6 3.24 -6.33 14.66
C VAL A 6 2.91 -6.05 13.21
N HIS A 7 2.72 -7.11 12.41
CA HIS A 7 2.33 -6.99 11.01
C HIS A 7 1.30 -8.05 10.64
N ASP A 8 0.41 -7.74 9.71
CA ASP A 8 -0.67 -8.67 9.35
C ASP A 8 -0.12 -10.02 8.87
N TRP A 9 0.71 -10.03 7.82
CA TRP A 9 1.38 -11.24 7.30
C TRP A 9 2.59 -10.90 6.44
N LEU A 10 3.54 -11.82 6.39
CA LEU A 10 4.77 -11.72 5.61
C LEU A 10 4.75 -12.70 4.43
N THR A 11 4.10 -12.32 3.33
CA THR A 11 3.90 -13.19 2.16
C THR A 11 4.62 -12.71 0.90
N GLY A 12 5.40 -11.65 0.98
CA GLY A 12 6.17 -11.05 -0.12
C GLY A 12 6.92 -9.82 0.33
N THR A 13 7.61 -9.18 -0.60
CA THR A 13 8.28 -7.89 -0.43
C THR A 13 7.48 -6.82 -1.17
N ARG A 14 6.40 -6.35 -0.58
CA ARG A 14 5.51 -5.33 -1.14
C ARG A 14 5.66 -4.03 -0.37
N GLY A 15 4.87 -3.02 -0.72
CA GLY A 15 4.91 -1.71 -0.06
C GLY A 15 4.72 -1.76 1.45
N GLY A 16 3.82 -2.61 1.96
CA GLY A 16 3.60 -2.76 3.40
C GLY A 16 4.82 -3.31 4.13
N GLU A 17 5.44 -4.35 3.58
CA GLU A 17 6.65 -4.95 4.15
C GLU A 17 7.87 -4.00 4.02
N ALA A 18 7.93 -3.16 2.98
CA ALA A 18 8.95 -2.12 2.86
C ALA A 18 8.81 -1.06 3.96
N VAL A 19 7.60 -0.64 4.27
CA VAL A 19 7.31 0.26 5.40
C VAL A 19 7.67 -0.40 6.73
N LEU A 20 7.29 -1.66 6.93
CA LEU A 20 7.65 -2.40 8.14
C LEU A 20 9.17 -2.47 8.32
N ALA A 21 9.93 -2.73 7.25
CA ALA A 21 11.40 -2.77 7.30
C ALA A 21 11.99 -1.42 7.71
N GLU A 22 11.42 -0.32 7.24
CA GLU A 22 11.86 1.02 7.63
C GLU A 22 11.52 1.33 9.09
N ILE A 23 10.34 0.94 9.56
CA ILE A 23 9.96 1.04 10.99
C ILE A 23 10.86 0.16 11.85
N ALA A 24 11.15 -1.07 11.42
CA ALA A 24 12.00 -2.01 12.14
C ALA A 24 13.44 -1.47 12.33
N SER A 25 13.92 -0.66 11.38
CA SER A 25 15.25 -0.06 11.48
C SER A 25 15.43 0.90 12.67
N PHE A 26 14.35 1.41 13.27
CA PHE A 26 14.39 2.17 14.53
C PHE A 26 14.61 1.30 15.75
N PHE A 27 14.34 0.00 15.65
CA PHE A 27 14.29 -0.93 16.77
C PHE A 27 15.08 -2.22 16.46
N PRO A 28 16.42 -2.14 16.32
CA PRO A 28 17.24 -3.30 15.99
C PRO A 28 16.99 -4.48 16.94
N GLY A 29 16.74 -5.67 16.37
CA GLY A 29 16.48 -6.88 17.15
C GLY A 29 15.10 -7.00 17.79
N ALA A 30 14.21 -6.00 17.64
CA ALA A 30 12.84 -6.09 18.16
C ALA A 30 12.08 -7.26 17.50
N PRO A 31 11.35 -8.10 18.26
CA PRO A 31 10.59 -9.19 17.68
C PRO A 31 9.43 -8.69 16.82
N ILE A 32 9.17 -9.40 15.73
CA ILE A 32 8.05 -9.16 14.83
C ILE A 32 7.00 -10.24 15.05
N PHE A 33 5.80 -9.85 15.42
CA PHE A 33 4.63 -10.71 15.55
C PHE A 33 3.79 -10.62 14.27
N THR A 34 3.46 -11.74 13.66
CA THR A 34 2.67 -11.78 12.43
C THR A 34 1.75 -13.01 12.40
N LEU A 35 0.62 -12.91 11.71
CA LEU A 35 -0.31 -14.04 11.64
C LEU A 35 0.34 -15.28 11.01
N PHE A 36 1.01 -15.08 9.90
CA PHE A 36 1.74 -16.11 9.17
C PHE A 36 2.81 -15.50 8.27
N ARG A 37 3.80 -16.30 7.93
CA ARG A 37 4.84 -15.96 6.96
C ARG A 37 4.93 -17.04 5.88
N LYS A 38 5.35 -16.63 4.71
CA LYS A 38 5.74 -17.54 3.63
C LYS A 38 7.26 -17.66 3.62
N ASP A 39 7.77 -18.89 3.49
CA ASP A 39 9.21 -19.13 3.39
C ASP A 39 9.81 -18.39 2.19
N GLY A 40 10.97 -17.77 2.40
CA GLY A 40 11.65 -16.96 1.40
C GLY A 40 10.99 -15.61 1.09
N ALA A 41 9.91 -15.23 1.78
CA ALA A 41 9.21 -13.95 1.55
C ALA A 41 9.65 -12.83 2.49
N VAL A 42 10.51 -13.11 3.47
CA VAL A 42 11.05 -12.11 4.40
C VAL A 42 12.17 -11.35 3.71
N GLY A 43 11.99 -10.05 3.52
CA GLY A 43 13.01 -9.19 2.93
C GLY A 43 14.25 -9.02 3.83
N ALA A 44 15.40 -8.70 3.23
CA ALA A 44 16.67 -8.52 3.93
C ALA A 44 16.58 -7.55 5.13
N GLY A 45 15.79 -6.48 5.02
CA GLY A 45 15.59 -5.50 6.10
C GLY A 45 14.86 -6.03 7.35
N LEU A 46 14.29 -7.24 7.30
CA LEU A 46 13.61 -7.90 8.42
C LEU A 46 14.32 -9.18 8.88
N ALA A 47 15.36 -9.61 8.18
CA ALA A 47 16.00 -10.91 8.40
C ALA A 47 16.70 -11.02 9.78
N SER A 48 17.13 -9.90 10.36
CA SER A 48 17.78 -9.84 11.69
C SER A 48 16.80 -9.81 12.86
N HIS A 49 15.49 -9.75 12.59
CA HIS A 49 14.47 -9.68 13.63
C HIS A 49 13.88 -11.07 13.93
N PRO A 50 13.71 -11.45 15.22
CA PRO A 50 12.97 -12.64 15.58
C PRO A 50 11.52 -12.54 15.07
N ILE A 51 11.02 -13.57 14.37
CA ILE A 51 9.65 -13.57 13.82
C ILE A 51 8.82 -14.62 14.54
N HIS A 52 7.77 -14.16 15.19
CA HIS A 52 6.78 -14.97 15.89
C HIS A 52 5.48 -15.03 15.07
N THR A 53 5.04 -16.22 14.74
CA THR A 53 3.79 -16.45 14.00
C THR A 53 2.66 -16.93 14.91
N SER A 54 1.42 -16.64 14.54
CA SER A 54 0.24 -17.17 15.24
C SER A 54 0.03 -18.66 14.94
N ALA A 55 -0.91 -19.28 15.66
CA ALA A 55 -1.32 -20.66 15.39
C ALA A 55 -1.85 -20.87 13.95
N LEU A 56 -2.34 -19.82 13.30
CA LEU A 56 -2.79 -19.88 11.91
C LEU A 56 -1.67 -20.25 10.92
N GLN A 57 -0.41 -20.07 11.27
CA GLN A 57 0.72 -20.51 10.46
C GLN A 57 0.63 -21.98 10.07
N ARG A 58 0.15 -22.83 10.98
CA ARG A 58 0.06 -24.29 10.78
C ARG A 58 -1.01 -24.69 9.76
N VAL A 59 -2.09 -23.91 9.65
CA VAL A 59 -3.24 -24.21 8.77
C VAL A 59 -3.21 -23.45 7.45
N THR A 60 -2.31 -22.47 7.27
CA THR A 60 -2.22 -21.68 6.04
C THR A 60 -1.43 -22.34 4.91
N LEU A 61 -0.91 -23.58 5.12
CA LEU A 61 -0.01 -24.23 4.16
C LEU A 61 1.11 -23.30 3.67
N GLY A 62 1.84 -22.68 4.60
CA GLY A 62 2.91 -21.74 4.30
C GLY A 62 2.40 -20.41 3.72
N GLY A 63 1.25 -19.92 4.16
CA GLY A 63 0.68 -18.64 3.75
C GLY A 63 -0.01 -18.64 2.37
N ARG A 64 -0.36 -19.81 1.84
CA ARG A 64 -1.05 -19.95 0.54
C ARG A 64 -2.57 -19.86 0.65
N LEU A 65 -3.17 -20.42 1.72
CA LEU A 65 -4.61 -20.50 1.93
C LEU A 65 -5.06 -19.68 3.15
N TYR A 66 -4.85 -18.37 3.12
CA TYR A 66 -5.19 -17.51 4.27
C TYR A 66 -6.53 -16.78 4.16
N ARG A 67 -7.03 -16.54 2.93
CA ARG A 67 -8.27 -15.74 2.75
C ARG A 67 -9.49 -16.32 3.45
N PRO A 68 -9.75 -17.67 3.42
CA PRO A 68 -10.86 -18.27 4.15
C PRO A 68 -10.72 -18.18 5.67
N LEU A 69 -9.50 -17.92 6.19
CA LEU A 69 -9.24 -17.83 7.62
C LEU A 69 -9.51 -16.43 8.19
N LEU A 70 -10.03 -15.51 7.40
CA LEU A 70 -10.35 -14.14 7.82
C LEU A 70 -11.15 -14.10 9.14
N PRO A 71 -12.21 -14.93 9.36
CA PRO A 71 -12.97 -14.93 10.61
C PRO A 71 -12.15 -15.27 11.86
N LEU A 72 -11.06 -16.00 11.70
CA LEU A 72 -10.19 -16.43 12.81
C LEU A 72 -9.04 -15.45 13.09
N MET A 73 -8.75 -14.53 12.17
CA MET A 73 -7.64 -13.59 12.30
C MET A 73 -7.76 -12.64 13.49
N PRO A 74 -8.96 -12.12 13.85
CA PRO A 74 -9.14 -11.30 15.05
C PRO A 74 -8.68 -11.98 16.34
N GLN A 75 -9.05 -13.24 16.52
CA GLN A 75 -8.67 -14.03 17.69
C GLN A 75 -7.17 -14.37 17.67
N ALA A 76 -6.63 -14.69 16.50
CA ALA A 76 -5.23 -15.03 16.35
C ALA A 76 -4.31 -13.84 16.66
N VAL A 77 -4.66 -12.62 16.26
CA VAL A 77 -3.88 -11.41 16.56
C VAL A 77 -4.02 -11.01 18.03
N ALA A 78 -5.20 -11.15 18.63
CA ALA A 78 -5.42 -10.88 20.04
C ALA A 78 -4.69 -11.90 20.96
N GLY A 79 -4.37 -13.08 20.44
CA GLY A 79 -3.65 -14.14 21.16
C GLY A 79 -2.12 -13.95 21.21
N PHE A 80 -1.55 -12.91 20.63
CA PHE A 80 -0.13 -12.63 20.80
C PHE A 80 0.18 -12.23 22.25
N ARG A 81 1.20 -12.88 22.83
CA ARG A 81 1.68 -12.54 24.16
C ARG A 81 2.65 -11.37 24.07
N LEU A 82 2.19 -10.20 24.48
CA LEU A 82 2.95 -8.96 24.42
C LEU A 82 3.36 -8.47 25.80
N ASP A 83 3.33 -9.35 26.81
CA ASP A 83 3.69 -9.02 28.19
C ASP A 83 5.12 -8.50 28.28
N GLY A 84 5.29 -7.41 29.02
CA GLY A 84 6.57 -6.77 29.27
C GLY A 84 7.15 -5.96 28.09
N PHE A 85 6.37 -5.69 27.04
CA PHE A 85 6.71 -4.68 26.05
C PHE A 85 6.14 -3.33 26.46
N ASP A 86 6.94 -2.28 26.28
CA ASP A 86 6.58 -0.89 26.64
C ASP A 86 5.98 -0.15 25.44
N LEU A 87 6.39 -0.55 24.21
CA LEU A 87 5.94 0.02 22.95
C LEU A 87 5.52 -1.09 21.98
N ILE A 88 4.33 -0.96 21.44
CA ILE A 88 3.84 -1.79 20.35
C ILE A 88 3.74 -0.92 19.10
N VAL A 89 4.39 -1.32 18.01
CA VAL A 89 4.22 -0.66 16.72
C VAL A 89 3.60 -1.64 15.74
N SER A 90 2.34 -1.40 15.38
CA SER A 90 1.64 -2.21 14.39
C SER A 90 1.67 -1.56 13.01
N SER A 91 1.98 -2.34 11.98
CA SER A 91 1.88 -1.98 10.56
C SER A 91 0.71 -2.76 9.97
N SER A 92 -0.43 -2.09 9.77
CA SER A 92 -1.73 -2.77 9.60
C SER A 92 -2.47 -2.32 8.34
N HIS A 93 -2.97 -3.30 7.61
CA HIS A 93 -3.95 -3.14 6.54
C HIS A 93 -5.15 -4.11 6.72
N CYS A 94 -5.13 -4.88 7.81
CA CYS A 94 -6.16 -5.86 8.15
C CYS A 94 -6.37 -5.88 9.67
N VAL A 95 -5.76 -6.82 10.40
CA VAL A 95 -6.05 -7.08 11.81
C VAL A 95 -4.91 -6.73 12.77
N ALA A 96 -3.71 -6.43 12.29
CA ALA A 96 -2.53 -6.22 13.15
C ALA A 96 -2.73 -5.15 14.23
N LYS A 97 -3.53 -4.10 13.96
CA LYS A 97 -3.90 -3.07 14.95
C LYS A 97 -4.72 -3.62 16.14
N GLY A 98 -5.29 -4.82 15.98
CA GLY A 98 -6.15 -5.43 16.97
C GLY A 98 -5.43 -6.26 18.04
N VAL A 99 -4.11 -6.18 18.15
CA VAL A 99 -3.36 -6.75 19.29
C VAL A 99 -3.86 -6.14 20.60
N ILE A 100 -3.64 -6.86 21.69
CA ILE A 100 -3.98 -6.38 23.04
C ILE A 100 -2.68 -5.90 23.69
N PRO A 101 -2.46 -4.57 23.80
CA PRO A 101 -1.29 -4.04 24.49
C PRO A 101 -1.33 -4.40 25.99
N PRO A 102 -0.21 -4.69 26.63
CA PRO A 102 -0.17 -4.82 28.07
C PRO A 102 -0.43 -3.48 28.76
N PRO A 103 -0.89 -3.48 30.01
CA PRO A 103 -1.11 -2.25 30.77
C PRO A 103 0.13 -1.36 30.80
N GLY A 104 -0.06 -0.08 30.46
CA GLY A 104 1.02 0.91 30.43
C GLY A 104 1.86 0.95 29.17
N ALA A 105 1.67 0.00 28.23
CA ALA A 105 2.34 0.07 26.94
C ALA A 105 1.65 1.06 26.00
N VAL A 106 2.46 1.78 25.21
CA VAL A 106 1.97 2.66 24.15
C VAL A 106 1.79 1.85 22.85
N HIS A 107 0.66 2.00 22.18
CA HIS A 107 0.40 1.37 20.89
C HIS A 107 0.33 2.41 19.76
N VAL A 108 1.32 2.40 18.88
CA VAL A 108 1.35 3.19 17.65
C VAL A 108 0.96 2.30 16.46
N CYS A 109 -0.04 2.67 15.69
CA CYS A 109 -0.45 1.93 14.50
C CYS A 109 -0.15 2.72 13.22
N TYR A 110 0.78 2.22 12.40
CA TYR A 110 0.91 2.66 11.02
C TYR A 110 -0.14 1.95 10.16
N CYS A 111 -1.19 2.68 9.84
CA CYS A 111 -2.33 2.18 9.09
C CYS A 111 -2.13 2.40 7.59
N HIS A 112 -2.00 1.30 6.83
CA HIS A 112 -1.96 1.36 5.37
C HIS A 112 -3.33 1.66 4.78
N THR A 113 -4.38 1.13 5.38
CA THR A 113 -5.78 1.39 5.10
C THR A 113 -6.66 0.63 6.12
N PRO A 114 -7.85 1.12 6.49
CA PRO A 114 -8.90 0.26 7.06
C PRO A 114 -9.26 -0.89 6.12
N MET A 115 -9.76 -1.99 6.65
CA MET A 115 -10.06 -3.20 5.88
C MET A 115 -10.94 -2.93 4.66
N ARG A 116 -10.37 -2.80 3.45
CA ARG A 116 -11.12 -2.42 2.24
C ARG A 116 -12.31 -3.34 1.94
N TYR A 117 -12.14 -4.65 2.12
CA TYR A 117 -13.18 -5.64 1.87
C TYR A 117 -14.35 -5.57 2.85
N ALA A 118 -14.14 -5.01 4.03
CA ALA A 118 -15.22 -4.74 4.98
C ALA A 118 -15.90 -3.39 4.73
N TRP A 119 -15.18 -2.41 4.18
CA TRP A 119 -15.65 -1.05 3.96
C TRP A 119 -15.85 -0.70 2.48
N ASP A 120 -14.86 -0.10 1.83
CA ASP A 120 -15.00 0.52 0.50
C ASP A 120 -15.24 -0.48 -0.64
N GLN A 121 -14.69 -1.69 -0.55
CA GLN A 121 -14.74 -2.70 -1.62
C GLN A 121 -15.68 -3.88 -1.27
N ARG A 122 -16.52 -3.72 -0.25
CA ARG A 122 -17.42 -4.78 0.21
C ARG A 122 -18.27 -5.38 -0.92
N ASP A 123 -18.90 -4.53 -1.70
CA ASP A 123 -19.81 -4.98 -2.76
C ASP A 123 -19.07 -5.65 -3.92
N ASP A 124 -17.83 -5.24 -4.18
CA ASP A 124 -16.94 -5.90 -5.15
C ASP A 124 -16.59 -7.31 -4.71
N TYR A 125 -16.30 -7.50 -3.42
CA TYR A 125 -16.03 -8.83 -2.86
C TYR A 125 -17.29 -9.70 -2.85
N LEU A 126 -18.45 -9.16 -2.51
CA LEU A 126 -19.72 -9.89 -2.56
C LEU A 126 -20.08 -10.33 -3.99
N ARG A 127 -19.77 -9.52 -5.01
CA ARG A 127 -19.99 -9.90 -6.42
C ARG A 127 -19.13 -11.08 -6.88
N GLN A 128 -17.93 -11.24 -6.31
CA GLN A 128 -17.00 -12.32 -6.68
C GLN A 128 -17.38 -13.69 -6.10
N VAL A 129 -18.34 -13.73 -5.15
CA VAL A 129 -18.79 -14.96 -4.49
C VAL A 129 -20.10 -15.42 -5.08
N THR A 130 -20.29 -16.75 -5.16
CA THR A 130 -21.55 -17.36 -5.63
C THR A 130 -22.75 -16.81 -4.86
N PRO A 131 -23.90 -16.57 -5.50
CA PRO A 131 -25.06 -15.95 -4.85
C PRO A 131 -25.50 -16.66 -3.55
N LEU A 132 -25.38 -17.97 -3.50
CA LEU A 132 -25.76 -18.78 -2.34
C LEU A 132 -24.90 -18.46 -1.08
N LEU A 133 -23.64 -18.12 -1.25
CA LEU A 133 -22.72 -17.81 -0.13
C LEU A 133 -22.68 -16.31 0.24
N ARG A 134 -23.32 -15.44 -0.54
CA ARG A 134 -23.33 -13.98 -0.28
C ARG A 134 -23.92 -13.59 1.08
N PRO A 135 -25.04 -14.19 1.54
CA PRO A 135 -25.59 -13.85 2.86
C PRO A 135 -24.60 -14.15 3.99
N LEU A 136 -23.93 -15.31 3.93
CA LEU A 136 -22.91 -15.70 4.92
C LEU A 136 -21.71 -14.74 4.91
N LEU A 137 -21.18 -14.44 3.73
CA LEU A 137 -20.08 -13.49 3.61
C LEU A 137 -20.50 -12.08 4.07
N ARG A 138 -21.73 -11.66 3.79
CA ARG A 138 -22.25 -10.36 4.27
C ARG A 138 -22.27 -10.29 5.78
N ALA A 139 -22.78 -11.32 6.45
CA ALA A 139 -22.81 -11.39 7.92
C ALA A 139 -21.39 -11.35 8.51
N GLU A 140 -20.45 -12.09 7.89
CA GLU A 140 -19.06 -12.09 8.30
C GLU A 140 -18.41 -10.70 8.13
N LEU A 141 -18.63 -10.04 7.02
CA LEU A 141 -18.09 -8.69 6.79
C LEU A 141 -18.69 -7.64 7.75
N GLU A 142 -19.95 -7.78 8.16
CA GLU A 142 -20.54 -6.93 9.22
C GLU A 142 -19.91 -7.21 10.59
N HIS A 143 -19.67 -8.48 10.93
CA HIS A 143 -18.94 -8.85 12.13
C HIS A 143 -17.52 -8.25 12.12
N MET A 144 -16.81 -8.38 11.01
CA MET A 144 -15.48 -7.80 10.83
C MET A 144 -15.49 -6.25 10.95
N ARG A 145 -16.51 -5.57 10.46
CA ARG A 145 -16.67 -4.11 10.65
C ARG A 145 -16.77 -3.75 12.12
N THR A 146 -17.64 -4.43 12.85
CA THR A 146 -17.82 -4.20 14.29
C THR A 146 -16.50 -4.42 15.02
N TRP A 147 -15.82 -5.51 14.75
CA TRP A 147 -14.51 -5.80 15.32
C TRP A 147 -13.46 -4.74 14.94
N ASP A 148 -13.46 -4.29 13.68
CA ASP A 148 -12.53 -3.28 13.15
C ASP A 148 -12.66 -1.94 13.89
N VAL A 149 -13.91 -1.52 14.16
CA VAL A 149 -14.20 -0.33 14.98
C VAL A 149 -13.76 -0.53 16.42
N VAL A 150 -14.21 -1.61 17.07
CA VAL A 150 -13.92 -1.85 18.51
C VAL A 150 -12.42 -1.99 18.74
N SER A 151 -11.71 -2.72 17.88
CA SER A 151 -10.27 -2.92 18.04
C SER A 151 -9.45 -1.62 17.80
N SER A 152 -10.01 -0.61 17.15
CA SER A 152 -9.35 0.69 17.00
C SER A 152 -9.14 1.42 18.32
N ALA A 153 -9.95 1.12 19.35
CA ALA A 153 -9.79 1.68 20.70
C ALA A 153 -8.52 1.18 21.42
N ARG A 154 -7.88 0.12 20.92
CA ARG A 154 -6.63 -0.42 21.48
C ARG A 154 -5.37 0.32 20.98
N VAL A 155 -5.54 1.30 20.12
CA VAL A 155 -4.46 2.08 19.53
C VAL A 155 -4.44 3.46 20.16
N ASP A 156 -3.30 3.88 20.69
CA ASP A 156 -3.14 5.22 21.25
C ASP A 156 -2.94 6.25 20.15
N HIS A 157 -2.06 5.94 19.18
CA HIS A 157 -1.69 6.84 18.10
C HIS A 157 -1.80 6.18 16.73
N PHE A 158 -2.64 6.75 15.85
CA PHE A 158 -2.71 6.32 14.46
C PHE A 158 -1.81 7.17 13.57
N VAL A 159 -1.11 6.49 12.68
CA VAL A 159 -0.38 7.08 11.56
C VAL A 159 -1.03 6.59 10.27
N ALA A 160 -1.47 7.50 9.43
CA ALA A 160 -2.00 7.18 8.11
C ALA A 160 -0.93 7.40 7.02
N ASN A 161 -0.89 6.54 6.03
CA ASN A 161 0.03 6.68 4.91
C ASN A 161 -0.35 7.80 3.93
N SER A 162 -1.57 8.34 4.02
CA SER A 162 -2.10 9.39 3.13
C SER A 162 -3.25 10.16 3.79
N ARG A 163 -3.59 11.32 3.23
CA ARG A 163 -4.79 12.07 3.62
C ARG A 163 -6.07 11.28 3.35
N LEU A 164 -6.11 10.47 2.28
CA LEU A 164 -7.23 9.58 2.01
C LEU A 164 -7.42 8.56 3.14
N VAL A 165 -6.35 7.92 3.58
CA VAL A 165 -6.42 6.92 4.66
C VAL A 165 -6.75 7.60 6.01
N ALA A 166 -6.21 8.79 6.29
CA ALA A 166 -6.59 9.56 7.49
C ALA A 166 -8.11 9.86 7.51
N ARG A 167 -8.68 10.32 6.38
CA ARG A 167 -10.15 10.51 6.27
C ARG A 167 -10.95 9.22 6.46
N ARG A 168 -10.42 8.05 6.01
CA ARG A 168 -11.07 6.75 6.26
C ARG A 168 -11.02 6.34 7.73
N ILE A 169 -9.90 6.56 8.42
CA ILE A 169 -9.75 6.32 9.86
C ILE A 169 -10.77 7.16 10.63
N GLU A 170 -10.85 8.44 10.33
CA GLU A 170 -11.83 9.35 10.94
C GLU A 170 -13.27 8.90 10.65
N ARG A 171 -13.59 8.59 9.40
CA ARG A 171 -14.94 8.21 8.98
C ARG A 171 -15.40 6.90 9.62
N TYR A 172 -14.53 5.87 9.65
CA TYR A 172 -14.93 4.52 10.03
C TYR A 172 -14.71 4.22 11.52
N TRP A 173 -13.64 4.77 12.10
CA TRP A 173 -13.27 4.50 13.49
C TRP A 173 -13.47 5.69 14.43
N ARG A 174 -13.80 6.88 13.90
CA ARG A 174 -13.91 8.12 14.67
C ARG A 174 -12.63 8.42 15.44
N ARG A 175 -11.49 8.14 14.84
CA ARG A 175 -10.15 8.38 15.40
C ARG A 175 -9.39 9.35 14.49
N GLU A 176 -8.54 10.15 15.11
CA GLU A 176 -7.57 11.00 14.38
C GLU A 176 -6.35 10.20 13.98
N ALA A 177 -5.66 10.62 12.90
CA ALA A 177 -4.43 10.03 12.44
C ALA A 177 -3.49 11.09 11.89
N GLU A 178 -2.22 11.03 12.31
CA GLU A 178 -1.16 11.83 11.71
C GLU A 178 -0.77 11.25 10.35
N VAL A 179 -0.64 12.10 9.32
CA VAL A 179 -0.25 11.63 7.98
C VAL A 179 1.26 11.60 7.85
N ILE A 180 1.83 10.40 7.78
CA ILE A 180 3.26 10.17 7.44
C ILE A 180 3.31 9.28 6.20
N PRO A 181 3.60 9.83 5.00
CA PRO A 181 3.70 9.06 3.77
C PRO A 181 4.75 7.94 3.86
N PRO A 182 4.55 6.82 3.16
CA PRO A 182 5.47 5.69 3.20
C PRO A 182 6.83 6.05 2.59
N PRO A 183 7.92 5.38 3.02
CA PRO A 183 9.27 5.61 2.53
C PRO A 183 9.43 5.07 1.11
N VAL A 184 9.90 5.89 0.18
CA VAL A 184 10.25 5.49 -1.18
C VAL A 184 11.76 5.61 -1.39
N ASP A 185 12.32 4.64 -2.12
CA ASP A 185 13.76 4.56 -2.41
C ASP A 185 14.11 5.47 -3.60
N VAL A 186 14.02 6.77 -3.37
CA VAL A 186 14.28 7.77 -4.40
C VAL A 186 15.76 7.80 -4.83
N ASP A 187 16.68 7.25 -4.04
CA ASP A 187 18.08 7.16 -4.41
C ASP A 187 18.35 6.07 -5.45
N PHE A 188 17.51 5.03 -5.47
CA PHE A 188 17.52 4.01 -6.51
C PHE A 188 16.74 4.44 -7.76
N PHE A 189 15.54 5.00 -7.58
CA PHE A 189 14.73 5.53 -8.66
C PHE A 189 15.20 6.93 -9.01
N THR A 190 15.93 7.06 -10.12
CA THR A 190 16.54 8.31 -10.57
C THR A 190 16.24 8.57 -12.04
N PRO A 191 16.19 9.82 -12.47
CA PRO A 191 16.04 10.15 -13.88
C PRO A 191 17.16 9.57 -14.73
N GLY A 192 16.92 9.38 -16.02
CA GLY A 192 17.93 8.91 -16.98
C GLY A 192 17.29 8.25 -18.21
N GLY A 193 18.06 8.08 -19.26
CA GLY A 193 17.59 7.56 -20.54
C GLY A 193 16.71 8.52 -21.34
N GLU A 194 16.34 8.11 -22.53
CA GLU A 194 15.41 8.83 -23.40
C GLU A 194 13.96 8.43 -23.06
N ARG A 195 13.06 9.39 -23.05
CA ARG A 195 11.63 9.10 -22.94
C ARG A 195 11.15 8.38 -24.18
N GLY A 196 10.55 7.22 -23.96
CA GLY A 196 9.85 6.46 -24.98
C GLY A 196 8.41 6.95 -25.19
N GLY A 197 7.72 6.29 -26.11
CA GLY A 197 6.36 6.66 -26.49
C GLY A 197 5.31 5.68 -25.97
N HIS A 198 5.39 5.21 -24.72
CA HIS A 198 4.40 4.27 -24.17
C HIS A 198 3.79 4.76 -22.86
N VAL A 199 2.54 4.35 -22.61
CA VAL A 199 1.87 4.48 -21.31
C VAL A 199 2.33 3.32 -20.43
N LEU A 200 2.68 3.59 -19.18
CA LEU A 200 3.07 2.56 -18.22
C LEU A 200 1.99 2.38 -17.15
N MET A 201 1.69 1.13 -16.82
CA MET A 201 0.92 0.76 -15.63
C MET A 201 1.72 -0.22 -14.79
N VAL A 202 1.82 0.03 -13.49
CA VAL A 202 2.47 -0.86 -12.51
C VAL A 202 1.44 -1.25 -11.46
N ALA A 203 0.88 -2.47 -11.55
CA ALA A 203 -0.24 -2.88 -10.71
C ALA A 203 -0.35 -4.41 -10.57
N ALA A 204 -0.85 -4.88 -9.43
CA ALA A 204 -1.36 -6.24 -9.34
C ALA A 204 -2.56 -6.40 -10.28
N LEU A 205 -2.63 -7.52 -11.03
CA LEU A 205 -3.71 -7.77 -11.99
C LEU A 205 -4.95 -8.33 -11.28
N VAL A 206 -5.64 -7.43 -10.55
CA VAL A 206 -6.86 -7.67 -9.79
C VAL A 206 -7.94 -6.66 -10.19
N PRO A 207 -9.25 -6.94 -10.00
CA PRO A 207 -10.33 -6.11 -10.52
C PRO A 207 -10.24 -4.62 -10.14
N TYR A 208 -9.98 -4.32 -8.87
CA TYR A 208 -9.95 -2.94 -8.38
C TYR A 208 -8.78 -2.09 -8.93
N LYS A 209 -7.78 -2.69 -9.58
CA LYS A 209 -6.68 -1.96 -10.25
C LYS A 209 -7.05 -1.49 -11.65
N ARG A 210 -8.19 -1.91 -12.18
CA ARG A 210 -8.83 -1.39 -13.39
C ARG A 210 -7.90 -1.39 -14.63
N VAL A 211 -7.13 -2.47 -14.80
CA VAL A 211 -6.19 -2.58 -15.94
C VAL A 211 -6.92 -2.55 -17.29
N GLU A 212 -8.15 -3.07 -17.34
CA GLU A 212 -9.04 -2.98 -18.51
C GLU A 212 -9.34 -1.53 -18.93
N VAL A 213 -9.49 -0.63 -17.96
CA VAL A 213 -9.66 0.80 -18.21
C VAL A 213 -8.37 1.39 -18.78
N GLY A 214 -7.21 1.01 -18.22
CA GLY A 214 -5.92 1.44 -18.74
C GLY A 214 -5.69 0.99 -20.19
N ILE A 215 -6.11 -0.22 -20.55
CA ILE A 215 -6.06 -0.72 -21.93
C ILE A 215 -6.94 0.15 -22.86
N ALA A 216 -8.17 0.47 -22.42
CA ALA A 216 -9.06 1.32 -23.18
C ALA A 216 -8.48 2.74 -23.37
N VAL A 217 -7.93 3.34 -22.29
CA VAL A 217 -7.30 4.67 -22.33
C VAL A 217 -6.11 4.69 -23.29
N ALA A 218 -5.20 3.72 -23.21
CA ALA A 218 -4.03 3.66 -24.08
C ALA A 218 -4.41 3.55 -25.57
N ARG A 219 -5.45 2.76 -25.88
CA ARG A 219 -6.01 2.64 -27.23
C ARG A 219 -6.54 3.99 -27.75
N GLU A 220 -7.32 4.71 -26.95
CA GLU A 220 -7.89 6.01 -27.32
C GLU A 220 -6.84 7.13 -27.44
N VAL A 221 -5.75 7.01 -26.69
CA VAL A 221 -4.61 7.94 -26.76
C VAL A 221 -3.69 7.59 -27.96
N GLY A 222 -3.74 6.36 -28.47
CA GLY A 222 -2.95 5.90 -29.62
C GLY A 222 -1.51 5.52 -29.26
N LEU A 223 -1.22 5.17 -27.99
CA LEU A 223 0.11 4.77 -27.54
C LEU A 223 0.13 3.30 -27.10
N PRO A 224 1.28 2.60 -27.24
CA PRO A 224 1.48 1.31 -26.61
C PRO A 224 1.28 1.38 -25.10
N LEU A 225 0.83 0.26 -24.51
CA LEU A 225 0.68 0.13 -23.06
C LEU A 225 1.62 -0.96 -22.54
N HIS A 226 2.51 -0.61 -21.63
CA HIS A 226 3.28 -1.56 -20.84
C HIS A 226 2.61 -1.80 -19.49
N VAL A 227 2.35 -3.07 -19.15
CA VAL A 227 1.72 -3.46 -17.90
C VAL A 227 2.69 -4.34 -17.12
N ILE A 228 3.16 -3.81 -15.97
CA ILE A 228 4.04 -4.53 -15.05
C ILE A 228 3.22 -5.03 -13.87
N GLY A 229 3.30 -6.32 -13.60
CA GLY A 229 2.68 -6.98 -12.46
C GLY A 229 2.05 -8.32 -12.81
N GLU A 230 1.60 -8.99 -11.76
CA GLU A 230 0.98 -10.32 -11.83
C GLU A 230 -0.34 -10.33 -11.08
N GLY A 231 -1.21 -11.27 -11.39
CA GLY A 231 -2.47 -11.47 -10.68
C GLY A 231 -3.43 -12.39 -11.40
N PRO A 232 -4.55 -12.73 -10.75
CA PRO A 232 -5.52 -13.71 -11.25
C PRO A 232 -6.16 -13.29 -12.59
N MET A 233 -6.24 -11.98 -12.88
CA MET A 233 -6.84 -11.48 -14.12
C MET A 233 -5.92 -11.57 -15.35
N ARG A 234 -4.62 -11.91 -15.19
CA ARG A 234 -3.64 -11.91 -16.30
C ARG A 234 -4.13 -12.62 -17.54
N ARG A 235 -4.67 -13.84 -17.39
CA ARG A 235 -5.14 -14.65 -18.52
C ARG A 235 -6.34 -14.00 -19.24
N ALA A 236 -7.27 -13.44 -18.49
CA ALA A 236 -8.45 -12.78 -19.05
C ALA A 236 -8.07 -11.48 -19.77
N LEU A 237 -7.23 -10.63 -19.15
CA LEU A 237 -6.74 -9.39 -19.72
C LEU A 237 -5.96 -9.60 -21.01
N ARG A 238 -5.04 -10.59 -21.04
CA ARG A 238 -4.26 -10.89 -22.25
C ARG A 238 -5.11 -11.38 -23.42
N ARG A 239 -6.19 -12.12 -23.15
CA ARG A 239 -7.04 -12.68 -24.22
C ARG A 239 -7.79 -11.60 -25.01
N GLY A 240 -8.15 -10.50 -24.35
CA GLY A 240 -8.89 -9.39 -24.96
C GLY A 240 -8.03 -8.17 -25.33
N ALA A 241 -6.72 -8.21 -25.07
CA ALA A 241 -5.84 -7.07 -25.29
C ALA A 241 -5.37 -6.97 -26.74
N PRO A 242 -5.31 -5.76 -27.34
CA PRO A 242 -4.69 -5.53 -28.64
C PRO A 242 -3.17 -5.79 -28.61
N ALA A 243 -2.55 -5.96 -29.79
CA ALA A 243 -1.11 -6.23 -29.93
C ALA A 243 -0.21 -5.12 -29.36
N THR A 244 -0.74 -3.90 -29.20
CA THR A 244 -0.04 -2.75 -28.61
C THR A 244 0.06 -2.82 -27.09
N VAL A 245 -0.52 -3.83 -26.42
CA VAL A 245 -0.48 -4.00 -24.97
C VAL A 245 0.54 -5.09 -24.60
N HIS A 246 1.58 -4.71 -23.87
CA HIS A 246 2.67 -5.58 -23.46
C HIS A 246 2.59 -5.91 -21.96
N PHE A 247 2.24 -7.15 -21.62
CA PHE A 247 2.23 -7.63 -20.24
C PHE A 247 3.62 -8.17 -19.88
N LEU A 248 4.39 -7.37 -19.15
CA LEU A 248 5.79 -7.67 -18.80
C LEU A 248 5.93 -8.63 -17.61
N GLY A 249 4.82 -8.88 -16.89
CA GLY A 249 4.85 -9.72 -15.69
C GLY A 249 5.58 -9.06 -14.52
N ARG A 250 6.19 -9.88 -13.66
CA ARG A 250 7.07 -9.39 -12.61
C ARG A 250 8.45 -9.12 -13.20
N VAL A 251 8.98 -7.93 -12.98
CA VAL A 251 10.30 -7.50 -13.44
C VAL A 251 11.25 -7.26 -12.27
N THR A 252 12.56 -7.15 -12.53
CA THR A 252 13.54 -6.71 -11.54
C THR A 252 13.36 -5.24 -11.21
N ARG A 253 13.96 -4.77 -10.12
CA ARG A 253 13.90 -3.35 -9.74
C ARG A 253 14.56 -2.45 -10.80
N GLU A 254 15.66 -2.89 -11.37
CA GLU A 254 16.39 -2.21 -12.44
C GLU A 254 15.49 -2.05 -13.68
N LYS A 255 14.86 -3.14 -14.14
CA LYS A 255 13.93 -3.10 -15.25
C LYS A 255 12.73 -2.21 -14.98
N LEU A 256 12.19 -2.23 -13.75
CA LEU A 256 11.10 -1.34 -13.33
C LEU A 256 11.51 0.14 -13.42
N ARG A 257 12.71 0.48 -12.93
CA ARG A 257 13.26 1.84 -13.04
C ARG A 257 13.43 2.25 -14.50
N ASP A 258 13.94 1.37 -15.35
CA ASP A 258 14.15 1.67 -16.76
C ASP A 258 12.81 1.83 -17.52
N GLU A 259 11.78 1.08 -17.15
CA GLU A 259 10.42 1.26 -17.67
C GLU A 259 9.82 2.61 -17.22
N PHE A 260 10.04 3.03 -15.95
CA PHE A 260 9.66 4.39 -15.56
C PHE A 260 10.39 5.46 -16.39
N ARG A 261 11.69 5.35 -16.57
CA ARG A 261 12.50 6.32 -17.32
C ARG A 261 12.05 6.47 -18.76
N SER A 262 11.67 5.37 -19.41
CA SER A 262 11.27 5.32 -20.82
C SER A 262 9.79 5.57 -21.05
N ALA A 263 8.94 5.61 -20.01
CA ALA A 263 7.50 5.86 -20.17
C ALA A 263 7.22 7.32 -20.53
N ALA A 264 6.24 7.56 -21.40
CA ALA A 264 5.70 8.89 -21.65
C ALA A 264 4.94 9.43 -20.42
N LEU A 265 4.19 8.54 -19.74
CA LEU A 265 3.50 8.80 -18.48
C LEU A 265 3.22 7.48 -17.73
N LEU A 266 3.05 7.59 -16.39
CA LEU A 266 2.46 6.54 -15.58
C LEU A 266 0.94 6.76 -15.48
N LEU A 267 0.13 5.75 -15.78
CA LEU A 267 -1.32 5.76 -15.63
C LEU A 267 -1.75 4.96 -14.40
N VAL A 268 -2.50 5.61 -13.50
CA VAL A 268 -3.06 5.03 -12.27
C VAL A 268 -4.60 5.23 -12.28
N PRO A 269 -5.37 4.34 -12.97
CA PRO A 269 -6.80 4.54 -13.22
C PRO A 269 -7.70 4.16 -12.04
N ASN A 270 -7.14 3.78 -10.92
CA ASN A 270 -7.85 3.32 -9.73
C ASN A 270 -7.58 4.22 -8.50
N VAL A 271 -8.43 4.09 -7.49
CA VAL A 271 -8.20 4.72 -6.19
C VAL A 271 -7.11 3.94 -5.45
N GLU A 272 -5.95 4.57 -5.29
CA GLU A 272 -4.84 4.08 -4.45
C GLU A 272 -4.96 4.62 -3.03
N ASP A 273 -4.47 3.86 -2.04
CA ASP A 273 -4.38 4.38 -0.68
C ASP A 273 -3.32 5.46 -0.55
N PHE A 274 -2.15 5.24 -1.16
CA PHE A 274 -1.09 6.23 -1.34
C PHE A 274 -0.52 6.17 -2.77
N GLY A 275 -0.08 4.97 -3.22
CA GLY A 275 0.50 4.78 -4.53
C GLY A 275 2.01 5.05 -4.57
N MET A 276 2.82 4.21 -3.92
CA MET A 276 4.30 4.33 -3.93
C MET A 276 4.85 4.40 -5.36
N VAL A 277 4.26 3.66 -6.30
CA VAL A 277 4.64 3.67 -7.73
C VAL A 277 4.54 5.05 -8.37
N THR A 278 3.64 5.92 -7.86
CA THR A 278 3.53 7.33 -8.29
C THR A 278 4.80 8.11 -7.94
N VAL A 279 5.31 7.92 -6.73
CA VAL A 279 6.56 8.57 -6.29
C VAL A 279 7.75 8.01 -7.05
N GLU A 280 7.81 6.68 -7.27
CA GLU A 280 8.86 6.01 -8.03
C GLU A 280 8.93 6.54 -9.48
N ALA A 281 7.77 6.75 -10.13
CA ALA A 281 7.68 7.35 -11.45
C ALA A 281 8.20 8.81 -11.46
N LEU A 282 7.72 9.65 -10.52
CA LEU A 282 8.21 11.03 -10.41
C LEU A 282 9.71 11.09 -10.13
N ALA A 283 10.22 10.17 -9.29
CA ALA A 283 11.65 10.06 -9.00
C ALA A 283 12.49 9.74 -10.26
N CYS A 284 11.91 9.00 -11.21
CA CYS A 284 12.50 8.73 -12.51
C CYS A 284 12.26 9.83 -13.55
N GLY A 285 11.58 10.91 -13.19
CA GLY A 285 11.26 12.02 -14.09
C GLY A 285 10.03 11.78 -14.97
N THR A 286 9.15 10.82 -14.63
CA THR A 286 7.98 10.45 -15.42
C THR A 286 6.71 11.05 -14.82
N PRO A 287 5.93 11.86 -15.59
CA PRO A 287 4.69 12.44 -15.13
C PRO A 287 3.61 11.39 -14.91
N VAL A 288 2.61 11.72 -14.09
CA VAL A 288 1.60 10.77 -13.65
C VAL A 288 0.20 11.24 -14.00
N VAL A 289 -0.63 10.33 -14.50
CA VAL A 289 -2.08 10.50 -14.58
C VAL A 289 -2.75 9.62 -13.53
N GLY A 290 -3.53 10.23 -12.64
CA GLY A 290 -4.22 9.56 -11.54
C GLY A 290 -5.62 10.13 -11.29
N LEU A 291 -6.18 9.91 -10.10
CA LEU A 291 -7.52 10.36 -9.71
C LEU A 291 -7.45 11.35 -8.55
N GLU A 292 -8.31 12.40 -8.56
CA GLU A 292 -8.41 13.39 -7.48
C GLU A 292 -8.81 12.77 -6.13
N GLY A 293 -9.72 11.81 -6.14
CA GLY A 293 -10.19 11.10 -4.93
C GLY A 293 -9.26 9.99 -4.42
N SER A 294 -8.02 9.96 -4.86
CA SER A 294 -7.04 8.90 -4.58
C SER A 294 -5.90 9.41 -3.69
N GLY A 295 -5.16 8.50 -3.05
CA GLY A 295 -3.89 8.82 -2.39
C GLY A 295 -2.83 9.35 -3.37
N THR A 296 -2.96 9.10 -4.67
CA THR A 296 -2.14 9.72 -5.72
C THR A 296 -2.19 11.25 -5.65
N ALA A 297 -3.32 11.85 -5.20
CA ALA A 297 -3.46 13.28 -5.01
C ALA A 297 -2.59 13.87 -3.87
N ASP A 298 -2.05 13.04 -3.00
CA ASP A 298 -1.06 13.48 -2.02
C ASP A 298 0.33 13.67 -2.65
N VAL A 299 0.56 13.02 -3.79
CA VAL A 299 1.85 13.01 -4.50
C VAL A 299 1.83 13.97 -5.69
N VAL A 300 0.79 13.92 -6.51
CA VAL A 300 0.68 14.69 -7.77
C VAL A 300 -0.05 16.01 -7.51
N VAL A 301 0.57 17.11 -7.91
CA VAL A 301 -0.10 18.41 -8.10
C VAL A 301 -0.39 18.55 -9.59
N SER A 302 -1.70 18.66 -9.93
CA SER A 302 -2.14 18.78 -11.33
C SER A 302 -1.50 19.99 -12.01
N GLY A 303 -0.92 19.73 -13.18
CA GLY A 303 -0.22 20.75 -13.96
C GLY A 303 1.27 20.93 -13.61
N GLU A 304 1.75 20.41 -12.47
CA GLU A 304 3.18 20.46 -12.08
C GLU A 304 3.86 19.09 -12.21
N HIS A 305 3.16 18.01 -11.82
CA HIS A 305 3.72 16.66 -11.74
C HIS A 305 2.98 15.65 -12.64
N GLY A 306 1.96 16.09 -13.34
CA GLY A 306 1.05 15.30 -14.16
C GLY A 306 -0.35 15.86 -14.11
N ARG A 307 -1.36 14.99 -14.22
CA ARG A 307 -2.76 15.37 -14.17
C ARG A 307 -3.59 14.40 -13.31
N LEU A 308 -4.49 14.94 -12.52
CA LEU A 308 -5.50 14.18 -11.80
C LEU A 308 -6.84 14.32 -12.52
N ALA A 309 -7.43 13.20 -12.90
CA ALA A 309 -8.78 13.16 -13.46
C ALA A 309 -9.81 13.22 -12.32
N PRO A 310 -10.94 13.94 -12.49
CA PRO A 310 -11.96 14.04 -11.45
C PRO A 310 -12.64 12.70 -11.15
N GLU A 311 -12.69 11.83 -12.16
CA GLU A 311 -13.28 10.50 -12.06
C GLU A 311 -12.50 9.46 -12.89
N GLY A 312 -12.76 8.18 -12.61
CA GLY A 312 -12.07 7.09 -13.30
C GLY A 312 -12.73 6.63 -14.60
N SER A 313 -13.53 7.44 -15.28
CA SER A 313 -14.07 7.10 -16.61
C SER A 313 -12.97 7.10 -17.66
N VAL A 314 -13.12 6.32 -18.73
CA VAL A 314 -12.15 6.28 -19.84
C VAL A 314 -12.01 7.68 -20.44
N ALA A 315 -13.11 8.41 -20.64
CA ALA A 315 -13.09 9.74 -21.24
C ALA A 315 -12.29 10.75 -20.40
N ALA A 316 -12.51 10.80 -19.07
CA ALA A 316 -11.78 11.70 -18.19
C ALA A 316 -10.27 11.38 -18.13
N LEU A 317 -9.93 10.10 -18.10
CA LEU A 317 -8.53 9.65 -18.09
C LEU A 317 -7.83 9.91 -19.44
N VAL A 318 -8.52 9.75 -20.57
CA VAL A 318 -8.02 10.10 -21.91
C VAL A 318 -7.72 11.60 -22.01
N ALA A 319 -8.65 12.44 -21.53
CA ALA A 319 -8.45 13.88 -21.51
C ALA A 319 -7.20 14.24 -20.67
N ALA A 320 -7.06 13.68 -19.46
CA ALA A 320 -5.91 13.88 -18.61
C ALA A 320 -4.59 13.39 -19.25
N CYS A 321 -4.61 12.23 -19.92
CA CYS A 321 -3.44 11.73 -20.65
C CYS A 321 -3.03 12.66 -21.79
N ARG A 322 -4.00 13.14 -22.58
CA ARG A 322 -3.72 14.08 -23.68
C ARG A 322 -3.14 15.41 -23.20
N GLU A 323 -3.63 15.94 -22.06
CA GLU A 323 -3.04 17.13 -21.45
C GLU A 323 -1.57 16.90 -21.02
N VAL A 324 -1.26 15.72 -20.44
CA VAL A 324 0.11 15.37 -20.04
C VAL A 324 1.01 15.18 -21.25
N LEU A 325 0.52 14.54 -22.31
CA LEU A 325 1.31 14.30 -23.53
C LEU A 325 1.55 15.58 -24.35
N GLY A 326 0.65 16.55 -24.27
CA GLY A 326 0.78 17.85 -24.94
C GLY A 326 1.63 18.88 -24.18
N ARG A 327 2.24 18.50 -23.06
CA ARG A 327 2.98 19.42 -22.20
C ARG A 327 4.31 18.83 -21.74
N GLU A 328 5.31 19.69 -21.58
CA GLU A 328 6.57 19.31 -20.96
C GLU A 328 6.50 19.38 -19.44
N PHE A 329 7.10 18.38 -18.80
CA PHE A 329 7.29 18.31 -17.35
C PHE A 329 8.80 18.26 -17.06
N PRO A 330 9.39 19.31 -16.45
CA PRO A 330 10.81 19.34 -16.12
C PRO A 330 11.15 18.19 -15.15
N GLN A 331 12.09 17.32 -15.54
CA GLN A 331 12.48 16.15 -14.73
C GLN A 331 12.94 16.56 -13.32
N GLY A 332 13.62 17.71 -13.19
CA GLY A 332 14.05 18.24 -11.90
C GLY A 332 12.88 18.55 -10.95
N ALA A 333 11.78 19.13 -11.45
CA ALA A 333 10.59 19.42 -10.65
C ALA A 333 9.92 18.11 -10.15
N LEU A 334 9.78 17.13 -11.05
CA LEU A 334 9.24 15.81 -10.70
C LEU A 334 10.10 15.12 -9.63
N ARG A 335 11.42 15.16 -9.80
CA ARG A 335 12.39 14.61 -8.86
C ARG A 335 12.31 15.29 -7.50
N THR A 336 12.32 16.61 -7.44
CA THR A 336 12.20 17.38 -6.19
C THR A 336 10.93 17.02 -5.43
N ARG A 337 9.83 16.83 -6.15
CA ARG A 337 8.57 16.37 -5.54
C ARG A 337 8.72 14.98 -4.90
N ALA A 338 9.33 14.03 -5.61
CA ALA A 338 9.55 12.68 -5.13
C ALA A 338 10.44 12.62 -3.89
N GLU A 339 11.46 13.48 -3.79
CA GLU A 339 12.36 13.58 -2.63
C GLU A 339 11.63 13.93 -1.32
N GLY A 340 10.48 14.59 -1.42
CA GLY A 340 9.58 14.82 -0.30
C GLY A 340 9.05 13.54 0.37
N PHE A 341 9.16 12.39 -0.30
CA PHE A 341 8.69 11.06 0.14
C PHE A 341 9.84 10.07 0.34
N SER A 342 11.08 10.54 0.44
CA SER A 342 12.27 9.72 0.64
C SER A 342 12.25 8.97 1.98
N ARG A 343 13.06 7.90 2.08
CA ARG A 343 13.30 7.19 3.35
C ARG A 343 13.76 8.12 4.45
N GLN A 344 14.63 9.08 4.13
CA GLN A 344 15.13 10.05 5.11
C GLN A 344 14.00 10.94 5.65
N ARG A 345 13.07 11.40 4.79
CA ARG A 345 11.89 12.16 5.22
C ARG A 345 10.97 11.34 6.11
N PHE A 346 10.73 10.08 5.75
CA PHE A 346 9.96 9.16 6.57
C PHE A 346 10.59 9.00 7.95
N ARG A 347 11.89 8.65 8.01
CA ARG A 347 12.63 8.46 9.27
C ARG A 347 12.53 9.69 10.17
N ARG A 348 12.74 10.87 9.63
CA ARG A 348 12.65 12.11 10.40
C ARG A 348 11.25 12.30 11.00
N ARG A 349 10.19 12.13 10.20
CA ARG A 349 8.81 12.35 10.66
C ARG A 349 8.36 11.28 11.65
N PHE A 350 8.68 10.03 11.35
CA PHE A 350 8.32 8.91 12.23
C PHE A 350 9.13 8.95 13.54
N GLY A 351 10.41 9.29 13.48
CA GLY A 351 11.24 9.52 14.68
C GLY A 351 10.69 10.62 15.57
N TYR A 352 10.34 11.77 14.99
CA TYR A 352 9.71 12.88 15.74
C TYR A 352 8.37 12.47 16.38
N LEU A 353 7.54 11.68 15.69
CA LEU A 353 6.34 11.11 16.29
C LEU A 353 6.69 10.25 17.53
N LEU A 354 7.67 9.34 17.39
CA LEU A 354 8.07 8.46 18.49
C LEU A 354 8.57 9.25 19.70
N GLU A 355 9.40 10.29 19.50
CA GLU A 355 9.86 11.17 20.58
C GLU A 355 8.73 11.85 21.32
N ARG A 356 7.67 12.23 20.63
CA ARG A 356 6.51 12.93 21.20
C ARG A 356 5.55 12.01 21.94
N VAL A 357 5.37 10.77 21.47
CA VAL A 357 4.37 9.84 22.01
C VAL A 357 4.95 8.92 23.10
N LEU A 358 6.27 8.79 23.14
CA LEU A 358 6.91 8.02 24.19
C LEU A 358 7.12 8.89 25.43
N PRO A 359 6.87 8.36 26.64
CA PRO A 359 7.16 9.11 27.85
C PRO A 359 8.64 9.51 27.88
N ALA A 360 8.90 10.77 28.28
CA ALA A 360 10.27 11.23 28.48
C ALA A 360 11.02 10.20 29.35
N ARG A 361 12.20 9.75 28.88
CA ARG A 361 13.05 8.90 29.71
C ARG A 361 13.33 9.68 31.00
N THR A 362 12.66 9.33 32.07
CA THR A 362 13.17 9.64 33.39
C THR A 362 14.49 8.89 33.49
N SER A 363 15.60 9.61 33.34
CA SER A 363 16.93 9.07 33.67
C SER A 363 16.89 8.60 35.12
N PRO A 364 17.40 7.41 35.41
CA PRO A 364 17.49 6.91 36.78
C PRO A 364 18.38 7.81 37.65
#